data_cd6122647d4bde19e5424bba5890b6f7
#
_entry.id   cd6122647d4bde19e5424bba5890b6f7
#
_cell.length_a   1.000
_cell.length_b   1.000
_cell.length_c   1.000
_cell.angle_alpha   90.00
_cell.angle_beta   90.00
_cell.angle_gamma   90.00
#
_symmetry.space_group_name_H-M   'P 1'
#
loop_
_entity.id
_entity.type
_entity.pdbx_description
1 polymer ?
#
loop_
_entity_poly.entity_id
_entity_poly.type
_entity_poly.pdbx_seq_one_letter_code
_entity_poly.pdbx_strand_id
1 'polypeptide(L)'
;MRKPWMVGVLLAGLLLGGCGDPASAPDEPAPAAPHAPASPHRTATAPPASPAARPREAPRVLYLGDSLAMENQKVLGQELRRDLRAEYTSAPYSGTTLCDYLEGTAERSLVPASDKAAALVRRLRPDVVVLQFWGNSWGYTPCMDGITHDASPARYFARYAADARRLTEQITAAGRGAGPRIVWVAQGPDPITPGRVRRVNALYAERAAASGGLVSDAGKAVSPAGDRYTWTQYLPCTASERARPGDCTQPSRGRTALHRDDDYLHFCLAPTTSRPKPCPVRSPGILRIAREITKTVRQSAR
;
A
#
# COMPACT_ATOMS: atom_id res chain seq x y z
N MET A 1 28.08 29.10 37.85
CA MET A 1 27.65 30.48 37.56
C MET A 1 26.34 30.49 36.86
N ARG A 2 25.31 30.98 37.54
CA ARG A 2 23.91 31.03 37.05
C ARG A 2 23.74 32.31 36.21
N LYS A 3 23.00 32.24 35.10
CA LYS A 3 22.28 33.40 34.58
C LYS A 3 20.95 32.94 34.00
N PRO A 4 19.83 33.53 34.45
CA PRO A 4 18.51 33.36 33.88
C PRO A 4 18.20 34.51 32.89
N TRP A 5 17.39 34.27 31.87
CA TRP A 5 16.70 35.31 31.08
C TRP A 5 15.25 34.85 30.85
N MET A 6 14.40 35.38 31.55
CA MET A 6 13.28 36.34 31.44
C MET A 6 12.45 36.17 30.14
N VAL A 7 11.30 35.69 30.36
CA VAL A 7 9.89 36.10 30.13
C VAL A 7 9.72 37.27 29.13
N GLY A 8 8.92 36.98 28.12
CA GLY A 8 8.29 37.99 27.27
C GLY A 8 6.89 37.46 26.86
N VAL A 9 5.89 37.89 27.65
CA VAL A 9 4.45 37.76 27.35
C VAL A 9 4.08 38.91 26.42
N LEU A 10 3.39 38.60 25.31
CA LEU A 10 2.63 39.59 24.54
C LEU A 10 1.26 39.02 24.21
N LEU A 11 0.27 39.55 24.91
CA LEU A 11 -1.17 39.52 24.63
C LEU A 11 -1.47 40.56 23.56
N ALA A 12 -2.35 40.22 22.63
CA ALA A 12 -3.34 41.06 21.93
C ALA A 12 -3.84 40.25 20.73
N GLY A 13 -5.09 40.18 20.37
CA GLY A 13 -6.31 40.83 20.70
C GLY A 13 -7.45 40.11 20.02
N LEU A 14 -8.55 40.08 20.69
CA LEU A 14 -9.88 39.64 20.24
C LEU A 14 -10.36 40.50 19.06
N LEU A 15 -10.89 39.92 18.00
CA LEU A 15 -11.90 40.54 17.14
C LEU A 15 -13.06 39.57 16.96
N LEU A 16 -14.16 39.91 17.61
CA LEU A 16 -15.51 39.43 17.44
C LEU A 16 -16.09 40.04 16.17
N GLY A 17 -16.63 39.23 15.28
CA GLY A 17 -17.50 39.65 14.18
C GLY A 17 -18.42 38.48 13.89
N GLY A 18 -19.58 38.48 14.24
CA GLY A 18 -20.81 39.12 13.91
C GLY A 18 -21.64 38.11 13.12
N CYS A 19 -22.50 37.28 13.82
CA CYS A 19 -23.57 36.48 13.22
C CYS A 19 -24.61 37.41 12.60
N GLY A 20 -24.92 37.23 11.32
CA GLY A 20 -26.09 37.78 10.67
C GLY A 20 -26.90 36.65 10.08
N ASP A 21 -28.02 36.36 10.73
CA ASP A 21 -29.05 35.44 10.24
C ASP A 21 -30.08 36.27 9.44
N PRO A 22 -30.37 36.00 8.16
CA PRO A 22 -31.49 36.67 7.49
C PRO A 22 -32.76 35.86 7.72
N ALA A 23 -33.69 36.53 8.42
CA ALA A 23 -35.04 36.12 8.69
C ALA A 23 -35.81 35.70 7.43
N SER A 24 -36.55 34.63 7.56
CA SER A 24 -37.56 34.15 6.63
C SER A 24 -38.70 35.14 6.48
N ALA A 25 -39.02 35.54 5.26
CA ALA A 25 -40.24 36.23 4.91
C ALA A 25 -41.32 35.20 4.52
N PRO A 26 -42.60 35.49 4.84
CA PRO A 26 -43.67 34.52 4.55
C PRO A 26 -44.10 34.56 3.07
N ASP A 27 -44.40 33.38 2.54
CA ASP A 27 -44.90 33.13 1.20
C ASP A 27 -46.29 33.79 0.98
N GLU A 28 -46.37 34.65 -0.01
CA GLU A 28 -47.62 35.15 -0.57
C GLU A 28 -48.03 34.25 -1.76
N PRO A 29 -49.31 33.81 -1.86
CA PRO A 29 -49.71 32.88 -2.93
C PRO A 29 -49.83 33.59 -4.27
N ALA A 30 -49.16 33.10 -5.29
CA ALA A 30 -49.22 33.55 -6.66
C ALA A 30 -50.60 33.24 -7.31
N PRO A 31 -51.14 34.15 -8.16
CA PRO A 31 -52.42 33.93 -8.83
C PRO A 31 -52.34 32.86 -9.92
N ALA A 32 -53.42 32.09 -10.04
CA ALA A 32 -53.58 31.02 -11.01
C ALA A 32 -53.56 31.53 -12.45
N ALA A 33 -52.69 30.92 -13.29
CA ALA A 33 -52.65 31.14 -14.74
C ALA A 33 -53.70 30.29 -15.45
N PRO A 34 -54.26 30.76 -16.58
CA PRO A 34 -55.34 30.05 -17.31
C PRO A 34 -54.83 28.81 -18.04
N HIS A 35 -55.65 27.78 -18.04
CA HIS A 35 -55.42 26.49 -18.71
C HIS A 35 -55.22 26.64 -20.23
N ALA A 36 -54.07 26.27 -20.75
CA ALA A 36 -53.85 26.04 -22.15
C ALA A 36 -54.31 24.62 -22.57
N PRO A 37 -54.81 24.43 -23.80
CA PRO A 37 -55.35 23.15 -24.24
C PRO A 37 -54.24 22.08 -24.39
N ALA A 38 -54.56 20.84 -24.04
CA ALA A 38 -53.69 19.68 -24.09
C ALA A 38 -53.21 19.38 -25.53
N SER A 39 -51.92 19.42 -25.75
CA SER A 39 -51.26 18.88 -26.95
C SER A 39 -51.18 17.35 -26.92
N PRO A 40 -51.30 16.68 -28.09
CA PRO A 40 -51.36 15.21 -28.15
C PRO A 40 -50.00 14.60 -27.68
N HIS A 41 -50.17 13.55 -26.91
CA HIS A 41 -49.05 12.73 -26.40
C HIS A 41 -48.10 12.31 -27.54
N ARG A 42 -46.90 12.89 -27.57
CA ARG A 42 -45.74 12.26 -28.25
C ARG A 42 -45.33 11.07 -27.43
N THR A 43 -45.44 9.90 -27.98
CA THR A 43 -44.87 8.66 -27.45
C THR A 43 -43.35 8.89 -27.36
N ALA A 44 -42.83 9.09 -26.17
CA ALA A 44 -41.38 9.19 -25.93
C ALA A 44 -40.76 7.82 -26.23
N THR A 45 -40.05 7.72 -27.35
CA THR A 45 -39.19 6.58 -27.63
C THR A 45 -38.15 6.51 -26.52
N ALA A 46 -38.15 5.41 -25.78
CA ALA A 46 -37.14 5.19 -24.74
C ALA A 46 -35.72 5.31 -25.33
N PRO A 47 -34.80 6.00 -24.67
CA PRO A 47 -33.43 6.07 -25.16
C PRO A 47 -32.85 4.64 -25.28
N PRO A 48 -32.02 4.37 -26.32
CA PRO A 48 -31.42 3.05 -26.49
C PRO A 48 -30.66 2.68 -25.22
N ALA A 49 -30.92 1.48 -24.68
CA ALA A 49 -30.25 0.94 -23.52
C ALA A 49 -28.72 1.04 -23.77
N SER A 50 -28.00 1.71 -22.89
CA SER A 50 -26.52 1.74 -22.93
C SER A 50 -26.00 0.31 -23.05
N PRO A 51 -25.04 0.05 -23.94
CA PRO A 51 -24.52 -1.31 -24.11
C PRO A 51 -24.02 -1.80 -22.74
N ALA A 52 -24.49 -2.97 -22.33
CA ALA A 52 -24.10 -3.62 -21.08
C ALA A 52 -22.58 -3.67 -21.02
N ALA A 53 -21.99 -3.09 -19.97
CA ALA A 53 -20.55 -3.08 -19.78
C ALA A 53 -20.04 -4.53 -19.86
N ARG A 54 -19.10 -4.81 -20.75
CA ARG A 54 -18.46 -6.13 -20.86
C ARG A 54 -17.99 -6.57 -19.49
N PRO A 55 -18.15 -7.85 -19.10
CA PRO A 55 -17.58 -8.36 -17.88
C PRO A 55 -16.09 -8.03 -17.88
N ARG A 56 -15.62 -7.35 -16.83
CA ARG A 56 -14.19 -7.05 -16.69
C ARG A 56 -13.44 -8.37 -16.57
N GLU A 57 -12.41 -8.56 -17.39
CA GLU A 57 -11.48 -9.68 -17.23
C GLU A 57 -10.86 -9.62 -15.84
N ALA A 58 -10.63 -10.78 -15.24
CA ALA A 58 -9.97 -10.92 -13.96
C ALA A 58 -8.53 -10.39 -14.07
N PRO A 59 -8.07 -9.46 -13.22
CA PRO A 59 -6.73 -8.89 -13.34
C PRO A 59 -5.67 -9.95 -13.03
N ARG A 60 -4.60 -9.97 -13.81
CA ARG A 60 -3.40 -10.79 -13.55
C ARG A 60 -2.45 -9.99 -12.67
N VAL A 61 -2.18 -10.48 -11.47
CA VAL A 61 -1.37 -9.80 -10.47
C VAL A 61 -0.09 -10.60 -10.20
N LEU A 62 1.05 -9.94 -10.39
CA LEU A 62 2.37 -10.45 -10.01
C LEU A 62 2.81 -9.76 -8.71
N TYR A 63 3.23 -10.55 -7.72
CA TYR A 63 3.70 -10.07 -6.43
C TYR A 63 5.15 -10.43 -6.20
N LEU A 64 5.99 -9.41 -5.99
CA LEU A 64 7.43 -9.51 -5.76
C LEU A 64 7.82 -8.83 -4.45
N GLY A 65 8.92 -9.28 -3.86
CA GLY A 65 9.42 -8.65 -2.64
C GLY A 65 10.36 -9.54 -1.84
N ASP A 66 10.64 -9.12 -0.62
CA ASP A 66 11.54 -9.75 0.32
C ASP A 66 10.82 -10.67 1.33
N SER A 67 11.35 -10.79 2.55
CA SER A 67 10.76 -11.63 3.61
C SER A 67 9.34 -11.19 4.01
N LEU A 68 9.02 -9.89 3.97
CA LEU A 68 7.68 -9.41 4.25
C LEU A 68 6.68 -9.88 3.18
N ALA A 69 7.09 -9.85 1.93
CA ALA A 69 6.29 -10.38 0.84
C ALA A 69 6.18 -11.91 0.92
N MET A 70 7.26 -12.59 1.30
CA MET A 70 7.28 -14.04 1.50
C MET A 70 6.22 -14.49 2.52
N GLU A 71 6.15 -13.85 3.67
CA GLU A 71 5.15 -14.21 4.69
C GLU A 71 3.72 -13.86 4.28
N ASN A 72 3.52 -12.76 3.55
CA ASN A 72 2.21 -12.23 3.16
C ASN A 72 1.57 -12.94 1.96
N GLN A 73 2.36 -13.59 1.10
CA GLN A 73 1.96 -14.02 -0.23
C GLN A 73 0.69 -14.89 -0.28
N LYS A 74 0.54 -15.81 0.69
CA LYS A 74 -0.62 -16.71 0.74
C LYS A 74 -1.91 -15.94 1.03
N VAL A 75 -1.89 -15.06 2.03
CA VAL A 75 -3.05 -14.28 2.46
C VAL A 75 -3.41 -13.25 1.40
N LEU A 76 -2.42 -12.58 0.82
CA LEU A 76 -2.65 -11.63 -0.28
C LEU A 76 -3.31 -12.31 -1.48
N GLY A 77 -2.84 -13.48 -1.88
CA GLY A 77 -3.45 -14.24 -2.97
C GLY A 77 -4.90 -14.65 -2.68
N GLN A 78 -5.23 -14.98 -1.43
CA GLN A 78 -6.60 -15.27 -1.01
C GLN A 78 -7.50 -14.04 -1.11
N GLU A 79 -7.05 -12.88 -0.60
CA GLU A 79 -7.81 -11.63 -0.65
C GLU A 79 -8.03 -11.15 -2.11
N LEU A 80 -7.01 -11.22 -2.95
CA LEU A 80 -7.10 -10.84 -4.37
C LEU A 80 -8.07 -11.74 -5.16
N ARG A 81 -8.01 -13.06 -4.97
CA ARG A 81 -8.92 -14.00 -5.61
C ARG A 81 -10.35 -13.81 -5.14
N ARG A 82 -10.56 -13.64 -3.82
CA ARG A 82 -11.89 -13.44 -3.25
C ARG A 82 -12.54 -12.15 -3.74
N ASP A 83 -11.79 -11.04 -3.73
CA ASP A 83 -12.34 -9.70 -3.92
C ASP A 83 -12.32 -9.22 -5.38
N LEU A 84 -11.39 -9.73 -6.18
CA LEU A 84 -11.15 -9.29 -7.56
C LEU A 84 -11.22 -10.43 -8.58
N ARG A 85 -11.35 -11.68 -8.13
CA ARG A 85 -11.20 -12.90 -8.95
C ARG A 85 -9.83 -12.95 -9.66
N ALA A 86 -8.82 -12.28 -9.12
CA ALA A 86 -7.53 -12.09 -9.76
C ALA A 86 -6.81 -13.44 -10.02
N GLU A 87 -6.15 -13.52 -11.17
CA GLU A 87 -5.08 -14.49 -11.40
C GLU A 87 -3.84 -13.98 -10.67
N TYR A 88 -3.37 -14.75 -9.71
CA TYR A 88 -2.31 -14.31 -8.81
C TYR A 88 -1.10 -15.23 -8.87
N THR A 89 0.06 -14.63 -9.12
CA THR A 89 1.38 -15.27 -9.05
C THR A 89 2.27 -14.49 -8.09
N SER A 90 3.02 -15.20 -7.25
CA SER A 90 3.99 -14.62 -6.31
C SER A 90 5.37 -15.26 -6.46
N ALA A 91 6.41 -14.42 -6.43
CA ALA A 91 7.81 -14.85 -6.46
C ALA A 91 8.67 -14.00 -5.51
N PRO A 92 8.34 -13.94 -4.20
CA PRO A 92 9.16 -13.25 -3.21
C PRO A 92 10.35 -14.12 -2.80
N TYR A 93 11.47 -13.45 -2.47
CA TYR A 93 12.69 -14.07 -1.97
C TYR A 93 13.15 -13.38 -0.69
N SER A 94 13.27 -14.13 0.41
CA SER A 94 13.69 -13.58 1.70
C SER A 94 15.10 -13.00 1.63
N GLY A 95 15.33 -11.88 2.35
CA GLY A 95 16.63 -11.22 2.41
C GLY A 95 16.99 -10.38 1.19
N THR A 96 16.14 -10.33 0.17
CA THR A 96 16.39 -9.60 -1.08
C THR A 96 16.08 -8.11 -0.94
N THR A 97 16.53 -7.35 -1.93
CA THR A 97 16.22 -5.94 -2.14
C THR A 97 15.94 -5.67 -3.62
N LEU A 98 15.70 -4.42 -4.00
CA LEU A 98 15.31 -4.07 -5.37
C LEU A 98 16.30 -4.56 -6.43
N CYS A 99 17.62 -4.42 -6.19
CA CYS A 99 18.64 -4.84 -7.15
C CYS A 99 18.64 -6.35 -7.41
N ASP A 100 18.16 -7.17 -6.50
CA ASP A 100 18.05 -8.62 -6.71
C ASP A 100 17.07 -8.97 -7.83
N TYR A 101 16.06 -8.13 -8.09
CA TYR A 101 15.06 -8.36 -9.13
C TYR A 101 15.42 -7.72 -10.49
N LEU A 102 16.54 -7.00 -10.58
CA LEU A 102 17.02 -6.42 -11.83
C LEU A 102 17.67 -7.47 -12.73
N GLU A 103 17.41 -7.40 -14.02
CA GLU A 103 18.22 -8.10 -15.01
C GLU A 103 19.64 -7.49 -15.07
N GLY A 104 20.64 -8.31 -15.40
CA GLY A 104 22.03 -7.90 -15.42
C GLY A 104 22.75 -7.99 -14.06
N THR A 105 22.10 -8.53 -13.02
CA THR A 105 22.69 -8.73 -11.68
C THR A 105 22.81 -10.22 -11.30
N ALA A 106 22.69 -11.13 -12.26
CA ALA A 106 22.52 -12.57 -12.03
C ALA A 106 23.56 -13.19 -11.10
N GLU A 107 24.83 -12.88 -11.28
CA GLU A 107 25.94 -13.45 -10.48
C GLU A 107 26.00 -12.91 -9.04
N ARG A 108 25.38 -11.75 -8.80
CA ARG A 108 25.37 -11.08 -7.49
C ARG A 108 23.94 -10.86 -7.02
N SER A 109 23.11 -11.90 -7.09
CA SER A 109 21.71 -11.79 -6.74
C SER A 109 21.20 -13.06 -6.06
N LEU A 110 20.32 -12.88 -5.09
CA LEU A 110 19.59 -13.95 -4.43
C LEU A 110 18.40 -14.46 -5.25
N VAL A 111 18.02 -13.72 -6.32
CA VAL A 111 16.89 -14.07 -7.20
C VAL A 111 17.41 -14.73 -8.48
N PRO A 112 16.95 -15.95 -8.84
CA PRO A 112 17.31 -16.61 -10.08
C PRO A 112 16.97 -15.78 -11.33
N ALA A 113 17.70 -15.99 -12.43
CA ALA A 113 17.50 -15.27 -13.68
C ALA A 113 16.06 -15.40 -14.22
N SER A 114 15.45 -16.58 -14.08
CA SER A 114 14.06 -16.85 -14.49
C SER A 114 13.00 -16.06 -13.72
N ASP A 115 13.35 -15.59 -12.52
CA ASP A 115 12.46 -14.94 -11.58
C ASP A 115 12.76 -13.45 -11.39
N LYS A 116 13.67 -12.90 -12.24
CA LYS A 116 13.84 -11.45 -12.36
C LYS A 116 12.53 -10.79 -12.77
N ALA A 117 12.28 -9.57 -12.30
CA ALA A 117 11.01 -8.90 -12.51
C ALA A 117 10.62 -8.82 -13.99
N ALA A 118 11.54 -8.40 -14.86
CA ALA A 118 11.27 -8.30 -16.29
C ALA A 118 11.03 -9.66 -16.95
N ALA A 119 11.77 -10.71 -16.55
CA ALA A 119 11.57 -12.08 -17.03
C ALA A 119 10.17 -12.60 -16.67
N LEU A 120 9.74 -12.37 -15.43
CA LEU A 120 8.40 -12.72 -14.96
C LEU A 120 7.32 -11.92 -15.71
N VAL A 121 7.50 -10.62 -15.92
CA VAL A 121 6.56 -9.77 -16.66
C VAL A 121 6.40 -10.26 -18.10
N ARG A 122 7.49 -10.56 -18.81
CA ARG A 122 7.40 -11.12 -20.17
C ARG A 122 6.67 -12.45 -20.21
N ARG A 123 6.92 -13.33 -19.25
CA ARG A 123 6.31 -14.67 -19.21
C ARG A 123 4.84 -14.64 -18.80
N LEU A 124 4.50 -13.89 -17.75
CA LEU A 124 3.18 -13.92 -17.10
C LEU A 124 2.23 -12.85 -17.64
N ARG A 125 2.77 -11.78 -18.25
CA ARG A 125 2.00 -10.64 -18.76
C ARG A 125 1.00 -10.10 -17.75
N PRO A 126 1.46 -9.72 -16.55
CA PRO A 126 0.56 -9.20 -15.53
C PRO A 126 -0.03 -7.86 -15.94
N ASP A 127 -1.22 -7.57 -15.44
CA ASP A 127 -1.85 -6.25 -15.54
C ASP A 127 -1.36 -5.33 -14.41
N VAL A 128 -0.99 -5.95 -13.27
CA VAL A 128 -0.49 -5.25 -12.08
C VAL A 128 0.73 -5.99 -11.51
N VAL A 129 1.78 -5.23 -11.19
CA VAL A 129 2.94 -5.72 -10.43
C VAL A 129 2.93 -5.04 -9.06
N VAL A 130 2.86 -5.82 -8.00
CA VAL A 130 2.93 -5.35 -6.61
C VAL A 130 4.33 -5.59 -6.07
N LEU A 131 4.97 -4.54 -5.55
CA LEU A 131 6.34 -4.55 -5.03
C LEU A 131 6.31 -4.25 -3.53
N GLN A 132 6.72 -5.23 -2.70
CA GLN A 132 6.81 -5.08 -1.25
C GLN A 132 8.21 -5.41 -0.76
N PHE A 133 8.96 -4.38 -0.37
CA PHE A 133 10.33 -4.50 0.12
C PHE A 133 10.52 -3.71 1.41
N TRP A 134 11.20 -4.30 2.38
CA TRP A 134 11.60 -3.61 3.61
C TRP A 134 12.76 -2.61 3.38
N GLY A 135 13.52 -2.80 2.30
CA GLY A 135 14.70 -2.01 1.99
C GLY A 135 15.97 -2.60 2.59
N ASN A 136 16.10 -3.91 2.48
CA ASN A 136 17.28 -4.63 2.94
C ASN A 136 18.58 -4.08 2.31
N SER A 137 19.62 -3.96 3.13
CA SER A 137 20.97 -3.57 2.73
C SER A 137 21.97 -4.14 3.71
N TRP A 138 21.83 -5.42 4.01
CA TRP A 138 22.70 -6.13 4.92
C TRP A 138 24.01 -6.51 4.22
N GLY A 139 25.05 -6.84 4.99
CA GLY A 139 26.32 -7.30 4.43
C GLY A 139 26.21 -8.56 3.54
N TYR A 140 25.13 -9.33 3.70
CA TYR A 140 24.82 -10.49 2.87
C TYR A 140 23.97 -10.18 1.62
N THR A 141 23.70 -8.90 1.30
CA THR A 141 22.97 -8.51 0.08
C THR A 141 23.96 -8.21 -1.04
N PRO A 142 24.32 -9.20 -1.89
CA PRO A 142 25.50 -9.09 -2.76
C PRO A 142 25.32 -8.01 -3.84
N CYS A 143 24.12 -7.77 -4.33
CA CYS A 143 23.86 -6.75 -5.35
C CYS A 143 23.98 -5.31 -4.85
N MET A 144 24.09 -5.10 -3.54
CA MET A 144 24.32 -3.76 -2.95
C MET A 144 25.81 -3.36 -2.90
N ASP A 145 26.73 -4.20 -3.37
CA ASP A 145 28.17 -3.93 -3.42
C ASP A 145 28.76 -3.48 -2.06
N GLY A 146 28.32 -4.12 -0.97
CA GLY A 146 28.71 -3.80 0.40
C GLY A 146 28.15 -2.48 0.95
N ILE A 147 27.26 -1.80 0.21
CA ILE A 147 26.59 -0.60 0.70
C ILE A 147 25.49 -1.00 1.68
N THR A 148 25.63 -0.58 2.93
CA THR A 148 24.61 -0.75 3.97
C THR A 148 24.04 0.59 4.40
N HIS A 149 22.82 0.59 4.92
CA HIS A 149 22.23 1.81 5.47
C HIS A 149 23.06 2.38 6.63
N ASP A 150 23.50 1.50 7.55
CA ASP A 150 24.19 1.92 8.78
C ASP A 150 25.58 2.50 8.49
N ALA A 151 26.32 1.90 7.54
CA ALA A 151 27.66 2.37 7.21
C ALA A 151 27.66 3.62 6.31
N SER A 152 26.66 3.79 5.46
CA SER A 152 26.63 4.84 4.45
C SER A 152 25.19 5.21 4.03
N PRO A 153 24.41 5.88 4.88
CA PRO A 153 23.00 6.18 4.57
C PRO A 153 22.79 6.92 3.24
N ALA A 154 23.64 7.93 2.96
CA ALA A 154 23.53 8.69 1.71
C ALA A 154 23.74 7.81 0.46
N ARG A 155 24.78 6.94 0.46
CA ARG A 155 25.05 6.01 -0.64
C ARG A 155 23.94 4.97 -0.76
N TYR A 156 23.44 4.49 0.36
CA TYR A 156 22.31 3.55 0.38
C TYR A 156 21.08 4.15 -0.30
N PHE A 157 20.64 5.36 0.08
CA PHE A 157 19.47 5.98 -0.52
C PHE A 157 19.66 6.31 -1.99
N ALA A 158 20.85 6.78 -2.38
CA ALA A 158 21.18 7.04 -3.78
C ALA A 158 21.10 5.75 -4.63
N ARG A 159 21.70 4.66 -4.14
CA ARG A 159 21.63 3.35 -4.79
C ARG A 159 20.20 2.82 -4.85
N TYR A 160 19.46 2.87 -3.74
CA TYR A 160 18.09 2.39 -3.66
C TYR A 160 17.15 3.13 -4.61
N ALA A 161 17.31 4.46 -4.72
CA ALA A 161 16.57 5.27 -5.68
C ALA A 161 16.88 4.91 -7.15
N ALA A 162 18.17 4.68 -7.46
CA ALA A 162 18.60 4.25 -8.78
C ALA A 162 18.03 2.87 -9.13
N ASP A 163 18.07 1.92 -8.20
CA ASP A 163 17.54 0.58 -8.39
C ASP A 163 16.01 0.60 -8.53
N ALA A 164 15.28 1.43 -7.77
CA ALA A 164 13.85 1.61 -7.92
C ALA A 164 13.47 2.14 -9.32
N ARG A 165 14.25 3.10 -9.83
CA ARG A 165 14.05 3.62 -11.19
C ARG A 165 14.29 2.53 -12.23
N ARG A 166 15.44 1.85 -12.18
CA ARG A 166 15.79 0.77 -13.12
C ARG A 166 14.78 -0.37 -13.09
N LEU A 167 14.30 -0.76 -11.91
CA LEU A 167 13.29 -1.80 -11.76
C LEU A 167 11.97 -1.40 -12.44
N THR A 168 11.54 -0.15 -12.23
CA THR A 168 10.35 0.41 -12.90
C THR A 168 10.52 0.37 -14.41
N GLU A 169 11.66 0.84 -14.93
CA GLU A 169 11.97 0.86 -16.37
C GLU A 169 11.97 -0.55 -16.98
N GLN A 170 12.61 -1.52 -16.31
CA GLN A 170 12.65 -2.90 -16.77
C GLN A 170 11.29 -3.59 -16.76
N ILE A 171 10.48 -3.35 -15.73
CA ILE A 171 9.10 -3.87 -15.63
C ILE A 171 8.25 -3.30 -16.76
N THR A 172 8.30 -1.99 -16.99
CA THR A 172 7.52 -1.30 -18.01
C THR A 172 7.94 -1.75 -19.42
N ALA A 173 9.24 -1.79 -19.70
CA ALA A 173 9.78 -2.23 -20.99
C ALA A 173 9.49 -3.70 -21.31
N ALA A 174 9.40 -4.56 -20.28
CA ALA A 174 9.06 -5.98 -20.43
C ALA A 174 7.56 -6.22 -20.68
N GLY A 175 6.71 -5.25 -20.34
CA GLY A 175 5.27 -5.30 -20.56
C GLY A 175 4.87 -5.07 -22.02
N ARG A 176 3.57 -5.30 -22.31
CA ARG A 176 2.98 -4.95 -23.61
C ARG A 176 2.27 -3.60 -23.52
N GLY A 177 2.25 -2.85 -24.62
CA GLY A 177 1.61 -1.53 -24.66
C GLY A 177 2.23 -0.59 -23.62
N ALA A 178 1.42 -0.05 -22.73
CA ALA A 178 1.87 0.83 -21.65
C ALA A 178 2.59 0.08 -20.49
N GLY A 179 2.73 -1.24 -20.57
CA GLY A 179 3.24 -2.06 -19.48
C GLY A 179 2.24 -2.28 -18.34
N PRO A 180 2.59 -3.11 -17.34
CA PRO A 180 1.75 -3.33 -16.16
C PRO A 180 1.72 -2.10 -15.25
N ARG A 181 0.62 -1.89 -14.55
CA ARG A 181 0.56 -0.90 -13.47
C ARG A 181 1.39 -1.38 -12.28
N ILE A 182 2.26 -0.53 -11.77
CA ILE A 182 3.10 -0.86 -10.61
C ILE A 182 2.45 -0.31 -9.33
N VAL A 183 2.32 -1.17 -8.32
CA VAL A 183 1.86 -0.82 -6.97
C VAL A 183 3.04 -0.96 -6.01
N TRP A 184 3.52 0.14 -5.47
CA TRP A 184 4.54 0.18 -4.44
C TRP A 184 3.88 0.06 -3.06
N VAL A 185 4.31 -0.90 -2.25
CA VAL A 185 3.78 -1.07 -0.91
C VAL A 185 4.61 -0.25 0.06
N ALA A 186 4.00 0.79 0.65
CA ALA A 186 4.63 1.58 1.68
C ALA A 186 4.88 0.73 2.92
N GLN A 187 6.08 0.83 3.46
CA GLN A 187 6.51 0.07 4.63
C GLN A 187 5.76 0.47 5.89
N GLY A 188 5.63 -0.50 6.78
CA GLY A 188 5.21 -0.27 8.15
C GLY A 188 6.30 0.39 9.01
N PRO A 189 5.99 0.58 10.29
CA PRO A 189 6.94 1.15 11.25
C PRO A 189 8.20 0.30 11.34
N ASP A 190 9.34 0.98 11.44
CA ASP A 190 10.64 0.37 11.68
C ASP A 190 11.11 0.76 13.09
N PRO A 191 11.14 -0.17 14.04
CA PRO A 191 11.53 0.13 15.42
C PRO A 191 13.03 0.43 15.56
N ILE A 192 13.87 0.01 14.59
CA ILE A 192 15.31 0.22 14.63
C ILE A 192 15.68 1.56 14.00
N THR A 193 15.19 1.81 12.78
CA THR A 193 15.59 2.95 11.95
C THR A 193 14.38 3.69 11.35
N PRO A 194 13.55 4.38 12.17
CA PRO A 194 12.33 5.05 11.67
C PRO A 194 12.60 6.08 10.57
N GLY A 195 13.79 6.71 10.59
CA GLY A 195 14.22 7.65 9.55
C GLY A 195 14.42 6.99 8.19
N ARG A 196 14.91 5.74 8.17
CA ARG A 196 15.09 4.95 6.96
C ARG A 196 13.75 4.69 6.27
N VAL A 197 12.77 4.20 7.02
CA VAL A 197 11.46 3.86 6.43
C VAL A 197 10.74 5.09 5.87
N ARG A 198 10.85 6.24 6.51
CA ARG A 198 10.30 7.51 5.98
C ARG A 198 10.88 7.82 4.61
N ARG A 199 12.21 7.71 4.47
CA ARG A 199 12.91 8.01 3.22
C ARG A 199 12.60 6.99 2.13
N VAL A 200 12.56 5.70 2.46
CA VAL A 200 12.20 4.64 1.50
C VAL A 200 10.75 4.82 1.01
N ASN A 201 9.80 5.11 1.90
CA ASN A 201 8.42 5.39 1.50
C ASN A 201 8.31 6.64 0.60
N ALA A 202 9.12 7.67 0.84
CA ALA A 202 9.19 8.84 -0.05
C ALA A 202 9.71 8.47 -1.44
N LEU A 203 10.73 7.62 -1.54
CA LEU A 203 11.23 7.10 -2.82
C LEU A 203 10.16 6.30 -3.59
N TYR A 204 9.36 5.50 -2.89
CA TYR A 204 8.25 4.77 -3.52
C TYR A 204 7.18 5.71 -4.04
N ALA A 205 6.84 6.77 -3.28
CA ALA A 205 5.88 7.77 -3.72
C ALA A 205 6.38 8.52 -4.97
N GLU A 206 7.66 8.92 -5.00
CA GLU A 206 8.29 9.54 -6.17
C GLU A 206 8.24 8.61 -7.40
N ARG A 207 8.55 7.31 -7.22
CA ARG A 207 8.53 6.35 -8.33
C ARG A 207 7.12 6.09 -8.84
N ALA A 208 6.15 5.94 -7.94
CA ALA A 208 4.75 5.79 -8.32
C ALA A 208 4.27 7.00 -9.12
N ALA A 209 4.53 8.22 -8.65
CA ALA A 209 4.15 9.45 -9.36
C ALA A 209 4.81 9.55 -10.74
N ALA A 210 6.12 9.25 -10.85
CA ALA A 210 6.86 9.34 -12.09
C ALA A 210 6.49 8.28 -13.15
N SER A 211 5.91 7.13 -12.72
CA SER A 211 5.56 6.01 -13.61
C SER A 211 4.05 5.82 -13.81
N GLY A 212 3.21 6.70 -13.26
CA GLY A 212 1.76 6.50 -13.25
C GLY A 212 1.32 5.30 -12.40
N GLY A 213 2.19 4.83 -11.52
CA GLY A 213 1.90 3.75 -10.56
C GLY A 213 1.08 4.24 -9.37
N LEU A 214 0.93 3.36 -8.39
CA LEU A 214 0.21 3.65 -7.15
C LEU A 214 1.06 3.29 -5.93
N VAL A 215 0.74 3.91 -4.79
CA VAL A 215 1.27 3.52 -3.48
C VAL A 215 0.16 2.88 -2.67
N SER A 216 0.40 1.66 -2.18
CA SER A 216 -0.45 1.04 -1.17
C SER A 216 0.04 1.43 0.22
N ASP A 217 -0.81 2.07 1.01
CA ASP A 217 -0.47 2.53 2.36
C ASP A 217 -0.62 1.41 3.42
N ALA A 218 -0.09 0.24 3.09
CA ALA A 218 -0.19 -0.95 3.94
C ALA A 218 0.49 -0.76 5.30
N GLY A 219 1.56 0.02 5.36
CA GLY A 219 2.25 0.37 6.60
C GLY A 219 1.38 1.10 7.62
N LYS A 220 0.43 1.92 7.13
CA LYS A 220 -0.53 2.59 8.01
C LYS A 220 -1.52 1.64 8.65
N ALA A 221 -1.87 0.55 7.97
CA ALA A 221 -2.82 -0.45 8.48
C ALA A 221 -2.30 -1.21 9.71
N VAL A 222 -1.00 -1.19 9.93
CA VAL A 222 -0.30 -1.84 11.06
C VAL A 222 0.39 -0.86 11.99
N SER A 223 0.02 0.41 11.93
CA SER A 223 0.49 1.49 12.81
C SER A 223 -0.65 2.01 13.69
N PRO A 224 -0.36 2.66 14.82
CA PRO A 224 -1.38 3.39 15.58
C PRO A 224 -2.12 4.41 14.71
N ALA A 225 -3.35 4.71 15.07
CA ALA A 225 -4.17 5.68 14.35
C ALA A 225 -3.44 7.03 14.23
N GLY A 226 -3.36 7.53 13.00
CA GLY A 226 -2.72 8.82 12.71
C GLY A 226 -1.20 8.81 12.57
N ASP A 227 -0.52 7.74 12.94
CA ASP A 227 0.95 7.67 12.87
C ASP A 227 1.45 6.42 12.15
N ARG A 228 1.84 6.58 10.88
CA ARG A 228 2.38 5.49 10.04
C ARG A 228 3.72 4.95 10.52
N TYR A 229 4.48 5.73 11.29
CA TYR A 229 5.87 5.44 11.61
C TYR A 229 6.09 4.96 13.05
N THR A 230 5.04 4.92 13.85
CA THR A 230 5.13 4.43 15.23
C THR A 230 4.90 2.93 15.27
N TRP A 231 5.90 2.20 15.72
CA TRP A 231 5.81 0.77 15.94
C TRP A 231 4.93 0.42 17.14
N THR A 232 4.15 -0.62 17.00
CA THR A 232 3.39 -1.20 18.11
C THR A 232 3.22 -2.69 17.91
N GLN A 233 3.33 -3.45 18.99
CA GLN A 233 3.08 -4.89 18.97
C GLN A 233 1.60 -5.22 18.86
N TYR A 234 0.73 -4.36 19.40
CA TYR A 234 -0.70 -4.59 19.45
C TYR A 234 -1.48 -3.39 18.92
N LEU A 235 -2.58 -3.67 18.24
CA LEU A 235 -3.57 -2.66 17.87
C LEU A 235 -4.96 -3.06 18.36
N PRO A 236 -5.88 -2.11 18.55
CA PRO A 236 -7.29 -2.42 18.78
C PRO A 236 -7.85 -3.34 17.69
N CYS A 237 -8.64 -4.34 18.10
CA CYS A 237 -9.33 -5.19 17.15
C CYS A 237 -10.35 -4.37 16.36
N THR A 238 -10.34 -4.51 15.04
CA THR A 238 -11.38 -3.96 14.17
C THR A 238 -12.70 -4.70 14.36
N ALA A 239 -13.81 -4.12 13.88
CA ALA A 239 -15.11 -4.80 13.91
C ALA A 239 -15.07 -6.15 13.17
N SER A 240 -14.38 -6.20 12.01
CA SER A 240 -14.23 -7.42 11.23
C SER A 240 -13.37 -8.49 11.90
N GLU A 241 -12.38 -8.10 12.70
CA GLU A 241 -11.54 -9.02 13.48
C GLU A 241 -12.32 -9.58 14.68
N ARG A 242 -13.13 -8.76 15.34
CA ARG A 242 -14.00 -9.23 16.44
C ARG A 242 -15.08 -10.21 15.94
N ALA A 243 -15.56 -10.03 14.73
CA ALA A 243 -16.57 -10.91 14.13
C ALA A 243 -16.04 -12.28 13.66
N ARG A 244 -14.71 -12.48 13.67
CA ARG A 244 -14.09 -13.73 13.19
C ARG A 244 -13.23 -14.36 14.27
N PRO A 245 -13.52 -15.61 14.68
CA PRO A 245 -12.69 -16.32 15.65
C PRO A 245 -11.22 -16.35 15.23
N GLY A 246 -10.32 -15.99 16.14
CA GLY A 246 -8.87 -16.03 15.94
C GLY A 246 -8.24 -14.79 15.27
N ASP A 247 -9.02 -13.83 14.73
CA ASP A 247 -8.47 -12.59 14.19
C ASP A 247 -8.22 -11.52 15.27
N CYS A 248 -9.01 -11.53 16.36
CA CYS A 248 -8.76 -10.75 17.54
C CYS A 248 -8.01 -11.63 18.57
N THR A 249 -6.68 -11.54 18.64
CA THR A 249 -5.85 -12.48 19.40
C THR A 249 -5.98 -12.36 20.92
N GLN A 250 -6.39 -11.19 21.42
CA GLN A 250 -6.67 -10.92 22.84
C GLN A 250 -8.04 -10.26 23.01
N PRO A 251 -9.14 -11.00 22.78
CA PRO A 251 -10.50 -10.43 22.72
C PRO A 251 -10.93 -9.80 24.05
N SER A 252 -10.53 -10.36 25.19
CA SER A 252 -10.79 -9.80 26.52
C SER A 252 -10.15 -8.42 26.74
N ARG A 253 -9.06 -8.11 26.02
CA ARG A 253 -8.38 -6.82 26.03
C ARG A 253 -8.74 -5.93 24.84
N GLY A 254 -9.63 -6.39 23.96
CA GLY A 254 -10.05 -5.67 22.76
C GLY A 254 -8.93 -5.41 21.75
N ARG A 255 -7.82 -6.16 21.77
CA ARG A 255 -6.63 -5.92 20.96
C ARG A 255 -6.12 -7.17 20.25
N THR A 256 -5.41 -6.98 19.17
CA THR A 256 -4.79 -8.05 18.38
C THR A 256 -3.28 -7.86 18.29
N ALA A 257 -2.52 -8.95 18.33
CA ALA A 257 -1.09 -8.95 18.10
C ALA A 257 -0.78 -8.76 16.61
N LEU A 258 0.17 -7.90 16.31
CA LEU A 258 0.73 -7.69 14.98
C LEU A 258 2.06 -8.42 14.82
N HIS A 259 2.85 -8.45 15.87
CA HIS A 259 4.19 -9.04 15.92
C HIS A 259 4.30 -10.04 17.08
N ARG A 260 5.28 -10.94 16.98
CA ARG A 260 5.72 -11.77 18.08
C ARG A 260 6.62 -10.99 19.02
N ASP A 261 6.83 -11.51 20.22
CA ASP A 261 7.71 -10.91 21.23
C ASP A 261 9.20 -10.95 20.82
N ASP A 262 9.58 -11.94 20.01
CA ASP A 262 10.96 -12.21 19.57
C ASP A 262 11.23 -11.82 18.11
N ASP A 263 10.24 -11.27 17.39
CA ASP A 263 10.38 -10.81 16.02
C ASP A 263 9.52 -9.56 15.78
N TYR A 264 10.14 -8.41 15.91
CA TYR A 264 9.47 -7.11 15.77
C TYR A 264 9.42 -6.57 14.33
N LEU A 265 10.04 -7.28 13.36
CA LEU A 265 10.04 -6.87 11.95
C LEU A 265 8.95 -7.58 11.15
N HIS A 266 8.68 -8.84 11.45
CA HIS A 266 7.75 -9.66 10.70
C HIS A 266 6.37 -9.72 11.36
N PHE A 267 5.35 -9.90 10.54
CA PHE A 267 3.95 -9.93 10.97
C PHE A 267 3.39 -11.33 11.12
N CYS A 268 4.18 -12.36 10.83
CA CYS A 268 3.80 -13.75 11.02
C CYS A 268 3.90 -14.12 12.51
N LEU A 269 2.79 -14.59 13.08
CA LEU A 269 2.74 -15.01 14.48
C LEU A 269 3.27 -16.43 14.72
N ALA A 270 3.64 -17.18 13.68
CA ALA A 270 4.36 -18.44 13.81
C ALA A 270 5.85 -18.21 14.07
N PRO A 271 6.53 -19.14 14.76
CA PRO A 271 7.97 -19.07 14.93
C PRO A 271 8.72 -18.99 13.59
N THR A 272 9.75 -18.13 13.55
CA THR A 272 10.65 -18.02 12.41
C THR A 272 11.38 -19.34 12.19
N THR A 273 11.50 -19.79 10.95
CA THR A 273 12.19 -21.03 10.59
C THR A 273 13.40 -20.72 9.73
N SER A 274 14.38 -21.62 9.71
CA SER A 274 15.58 -21.50 8.86
C SER A 274 15.27 -21.49 7.35
N ARG A 275 14.10 -21.96 6.97
CA ARG A 275 13.61 -21.91 5.57
C ARG A 275 12.45 -20.94 5.49
N PRO A 276 12.65 -19.74 4.91
CA PRO A 276 11.58 -18.77 4.70
C PRO A 276 10.44 -19.38 3.88
N LYS A 277 9.21 -19.18 4.33
CA LYS A 277 7.98 -19.70 3.70
C LYS A 277 6.81 -18.77 4.00
N PRO A 278 5.70 -18.93 3.25
CA PRO A 278 4.47 -18.22 3.59
C PRO A 278 4.06 -18.48 5.03
N CYS A 279 3.54 -17.45 5.72
CA CYS A 279 3.09 -17.60 7.10
C CYS A 279 2.07 -18.74 7.22
N PRO A 280 2.33 -19.75 8.06
CA PRO A 280 1.47 -20.93 8.16
C PRO A 280 0.26 -20.70 9.06
N VAL A 281 0.27 -19.64 9.88
CA VAL A 281 -0.79 -19.35 10.85
C VAL A 281 -1.53 -18.07 10.48
N ARG A 282 -2.73 -17.93 11.01
CA ARG A 282 -3.51 -16.73 10.88
C ARG A 282 -2.84 -15.59 11.63
N SER A 283 -2.54 -14.50 10.94
CA SER A 283 -1.78 -13.37 11.47
C SER A 283 -2.49 -12.06 11.10
N PRO A 284 -3.09 -11.37 12.07
CA PRO A 284 -3.89 -10.17 11.80
C PRO A 284 -3.11 -9.05 11.12
N GLY A 285 -1.82 -8.85 11.43
CA GLY A 285 -0.96 -7.89 10.74
C GLY A 285 -0.87 -8.17 9.24
N ILE A 286 -0.61 -9.43 8.87
CA ILE A 286 -0.59 -9.86 7.46
C ILE A 286 -1.93 -9.61 6.78
N LEU A 287 -3.03 -9.93 7.46
CA LEU A 287 -4.37 -9.73 6.90
C LEU A 287 -4.70 -8.26 6.64
N ARG A 288 -4.30 -7.36 7.56
CA ARG A 288 -4.46 -5.92 7.39
C ARG A 288 -3.66 -5.39 6.19
N ILE A 289 -2.40 -5.80 6.08
CA ILE A 289 -1.53 -5.46 4.94
C ILE A 289 -2.14 -5.95 3.63
N ALA A 290 -2.53 -7.22 3.57
CA ALA A 290 -3.09 -7.84 2.36
C ALA A 290 -4.38 -7.15 1.90
N ARG A 291 -5.26 -6.74 2.81
CA ARG A 291 -6.49 -6.00 2.49
C ARG A 291 -6.20 -4.61 1.91
N GLU A 292 -5.23 -3.89 2.47
CA GLU A 292 -4.87 -2.57 1.95
C GLU A 292 -4.21 -2.66 0.57
N ILE A 293 -3.36 -3.66 0.34
CA ILE A 293 -2.81 -3.94 -1.00
C ILE A 293 -3.95 -4.28 -1.97
N THR A 294 -4.88 -5.17 -1.59
CA THR A 294 -6.02 -5.56 -2.44
C THR A 294 -6.89 -4.36 -2.81
N LYS A 295 -7.14 -3.45 -1.86
CA LYS A 295 -7.87 -2.20 -2.11
C LYS A 295 -7.15 -1.33 -3.16
N THR A 296 -5.83 -1.21 -3.07
CA THR A 296 -5.02 -0.44 -4.03
C THR A 296 -5.02 -1.11 -5.42
N VAL A 297 -4.88 -2.44 -5.49
CA VAL A 297 -4.98 -3.19 -6.75
C VAL A 297 -6.36 -3.00 -7.41
N ARG A 298 -7.43 -2.97 -6.63
CA ARG A 298 -8.78 -2.67 -7.15
C ARG A 298 -8.87 -1.29 -7.81
N GLN A 299 -8.15 -0.30 -7.28
CA GLN A 299 -8.08 1.06 -7.88
C GLN A 299 -7.29 1.04 -9.20
N SER A 300 -6.23 0.23 -9.28
CA SER A 300 -5.40 0.10 -10.49
C SER A 300 -6.12 -0.58 -11.64
N ALA A 301 -7.13 -1.39 -11.37
CA ALA A 301 -7.93 -2.11 -12.37
C ALA A 301 -9.13 -1.30 -12.90
N ARG A 302 -9.32 -0.07 -12.43
CA ARG A 302 -10.35 0.86 -12.94
C ARG A 302 -9.79 1.70 -14.06
#